data_63f5b7c0dec2f8dd68d94b23168a1176
#
_entry.id   63f5b7c0dec2f8dd68d94b23168a1176
#
_cell.length_a   1.000
_cell.length_b   1.000
_cell.length_c   1.000
_cell.angle_alpha   90.00
_cell.angle_beta   90.00
_cell.angle_gamma   90.00
#
_symmetry.space_group_name_H-M   'P 1'
#
loop_
_entity.id
_entity.type
_entity.pdbx_description
1 polymer ?
#
loop_
_entity_poly.entity_id
_entity_poly.type
_entity_poly.pdbx_seq_one_letter_code
_entity_poly.pdbx_strand_id
1 'polypeptide(L)'
;QFEKFVKWFLKTDPTWASQIDEVWLWNEYPKRWGADCGIDLVFTHKNGKTWAVQSKCISPNNDIKKSEIDSFLSESSDSKIDGRLLIASTDGIGKNAQQVINRQEKQVVCFLLEQFRQSEIEFPSSMEDLNQGKRKEKKKPRPHQIEAIEKVSEGIKTADRGQVLMACGTGKTLTSLWIK
;
A
#
# COMPACT_ATOMS: atom_id res chain seq x y z
N GLN A 1 14.65 -11.71 -3.77
CA GLN A 1 14.30 -10.73 -4.83
C GLN A 1 13.00 -9.98 -4.51
N PHE A 2 11.97 -10.69 -4.03
CA PHE A 2 10.67 -10.05 -3.71
C PHE A 2 10.80 -9.02 -2.58
N GLU A 3 11.65 -9.23 -1.59
CA GLU A 3 11.97 -8.26 -0.54
C GLU A 3 12.52 -6.94 -1.10
N LYS A 4 13.42 -7.01 -2.11
CA LYS A 4 13.93 -5.81 -2.80
C LYS A 4 12.83 -5.06 -3.54
N PHE A 5 11.91 -5.80 -4.18
CA PHE A 5 10.72 -5.23 -4.81
C PHE A 5 9.83 -4.53 -3.77
N VAL A 6 9.58 -5.18 -2.63
CA VAL A 6 8.78 -4.60 -1.54
C VAL A 6 9.45 -3.33 -0.98
N LYS A 7 10.78 -3.36 -0.79
CA LYS A 7 11.53 -2.17 -0.37
C LYS A 7 11.36 -1.01 -1.35
N TRP A 8 11.51 -1.29 -2.64
CA TRP A 8 11.29 -0.30 -3.69
C TRP A 8 9.84 0.20 -3.70
N PHE A 9 8.86 -0.70 -3.61
CA PHE A 9 7.43 -0.36 -3.61
C PHE A 9 7.08 0.59 -2.46
N LEU A 10 7.48 0.27 -1.24
CA LEU A 10 7.23 1.10 -0.05
C LEU A 10 7.84 2.51 -0.16
N LYS A 11 8.95 2.64 -0.88
CA LYS A 11 9.61 3.94 -1.15
C LYS A 11 8.97 4.73 -2.29
N THR A 12 8.29 4.06 -3.22
CA THR A 12 7.83 4.66 -4.48
C THR A 12 6.32 4.91 -4.49
N ASP A 13 5.53 4.01 -3.88
CA ASP A 13 4.07 4.17 -3.83
C ASP A 13 3.70 5.43 -3.04
N PRO A 14 2.87 6.34 -3.61
CA PRO A 14 2.55 7.62 -2.99
C PRO A 14 1.93 7.48 -1.59
N THR A 15 1.13 6.45 -1.36
CA THR A 15 0.46 6.20 -0.08
C THR A 15 1.49 5.84 1.00
N TRP A 16 2.39 4.91 0.69
CA TRP A 16 3.42 4.47 1.62
C TRP A 16 4.53 5.51 1.77
N ALA A 17 5.08 6.04 0.68
CA ALA A 17 6.15 7.02 0.69
C ALA A 17 5.77 8.33 1.42
N SER A 18 4.49 8.69 1.46
CA SER A 18 4.03 9.86 2.22
C SER A 18 4.14 9.68 3.73
N GLN A 19 4.09 8.44 4.22
CA GLN A 19 4.05 8.09 5.64
C GLN A 19 5.38 7.54 6.18
N ILE A 20 6.19 6.94 5.32
CA ILE A 20 7.44 6.28 5.67
C ILE A 20 8.58 7.32 5.64
N ASP A 21 9.46 7.22 6.63
CA ASP A 21 10.71 7.96 6.72
C ASP A 21 11.82 7.17 6.06
N GLU A 22 12.11 5.96 6.54
CA GLU A 22 13.15 5.10 5.98
C GLU A 22 12.75 3.62 5.95
N VAL A 23 13.30 2.86 4.95
CA VAL A 23 13.05 1.41 4.76
C VAL A 23 14.38 0.67 4.60
N TRP A 24 14.54 -0.40 5.37
CA TRP A 24 15.69 -1.31 5.31
C TRP A 24 15.25 -2.74 5.01
N LEU A 25 16.07 -3.49 4.30
CA LEU A 25 16.04 -4.95 4.42
C LEU A 25 16.50 -5.33 5.83
N TRP A 26 16.08 -6.47 6.35
CA TRP A 26 16.42 -6.87 7.70
C TRP A 26 17.94 -6.87 7.95
N ASN A 27 18.72 -7.37 7.00
CA ASN A 27 20.17 -7.40 7.10
C ASN A 27 20.85 -6.02 7.05
N GLU A 28 20.16 -4.99 6.58
CA GLU A 28 20.61 -3.60 6.52
C GLU A 28 20.16 -2.79 7.76
N TYR A 29 19.20 -3.30 8.52
CA TYR A 29 18.62 -2.56 9.63
C TYR A 29 19.64 -2.34 10.76
N PRO A 30 19.95 -1.08 11.14
CA PRO A 30 21.03 -0.80 12.09
C PRO A 30 20.80 -1.33 13.51
N LYS A 31 19.52 -1.53 13.89
CA LYS A 31 19.12 -1.96 15.23
C LYS A 31 18.63 -3.42 15.27
N ARG A 32 19.00 -4.24 14.28
CA ARG A 32 18.62 -5.65 14.23
C ARG A 32 19.18 -6.43 15.44
N TRP A 33 18.44 -7.40 15.95
CA TRP A 33 18.77 -8.20 17.11
C TRP A 33 19.06 -9.67 16.82
N GLY A 34 19.07 -10.08 15.55
CA GLY A 34 19.37 -11.45 15.11
C GLY A 34 19.75 -11.51 13.64
N ALA A 35 20.19 -12.66 13.18
CA ALA A 35 20.61 -12.85 11.79
C ALA A 35 19.41 -13.05 10.86
N ASP A 36 18.56 -14.04 11.15
CA ASP A 36 17.32 -14.33 10.45
C ASP A 36 16.24 -14.64 11.47
N CYS A 37 15.21 -13.85 11.49
CA CYS A 37 14.14 -13.95 12.49
C CYS A 37 12.74 -13.92 11.86
N GLY A 38 12.61 -14.18 10.56
CA GLY A 38 11.32 -14.12 9.87
C GLY A 38 10.80 -12.70 9.64
N ILE A 39 11.59 -11.66 9.89
CA ILE A 39 11.33 -10.29 9.48
C ILE A 39 12.18 -10.03 8.23
N ASP A 40 11.56 -9.65 7.13
CA ASP A 40 12.26 -9.41 5.87
C ASP A 40 12.71 -7.95 5.73
N LEU A 41 11.86 -7.01 6.17
CA LEU A 41 12.15 -5.58 6.13
C LEU A 41 11.70 -4.91 7.42
N VAL A 42 12.28 -3.74 7.65
CA VAL A 42 11.83 -2.80 8.69
C VAL A 42 11.68 -1.43 8.06
N PHE A 43 10.67 -0.68 8.46
CA PHE A 43 10.61 0.73 8.16
C PHE A 43 10.27 1.56 9.38
N THR A 44 10.70 2.81 9.37
CA THR A 44 10.25 3.83 10.32
C THR A 44 9.19 4.69 9.67
N HIS A 45 8.12 4.92 10.41
CA HIS A 45 7.08 5.85 10.03
C HIS A 45 7.48 7.27 10.47
N LYS A 46 7.05 8.31 9.76
CA LYS A 46 7.33 9.72 10.08
C LYS A 46 6.89 10.17 11.49
N ASN A 47 6.01 9.41 12.12
CA ASN A 47 5.63 9.63 13.52
C ASN A 47 6.58 8.95 14.53
N GLY A 48 7.71 8.40 14.08
CA GLY A 48 8.72 7.73 14.89
C GLY A 48 8.46 6.26 15.18
N LYS A 49 7.32 5.69 14.75
CA LYS A 49 6.99 4.27 14.97
C LYS A 49 7.78 3.36 14.03
N THR A 50 8.22 2.22 14.56
CA THR A 50 8.95 1.18 13.82
C THR A 50 8.02 0.03 13.44
N TRP A 51 8.04 -0.37 12.18
CA TRP A 51 7.21 -1.43 11.63
C TRP A 51 8.07 -2.57 11.09
N ALA A 52 7.71 -3.79 11.47
CA ALA A 52 8.26 -5.01 10.87
C ALA A 52 7.42 -5.42 9.66
N VAL A 53 8.09 -5.91 8.62
CA VAL A 53 7.45 -6.35 7.38
C VAL A 53 7.87 -7.79 7.08
N GLN A 54 6.89 -8.64 6.81
CA GLN A 54 7.07 -9.96 6.19
C GLN A 54 6.57 -9.90 4.76
N SER A 55 7.40 -10.33 3.83
CA SER A 55 7.08 -10.39 2.40
C SER A 55 6.91 -11.83 1.93
N LYS A 56 5.83 -12.13 1.22
CA LYS A 56 5.53 -13.47 0.69
C LYS A 56 5.29 -13.46 -0.81
N CYS A 57 6.23 -14.06 -1.54
CA CYS A 57 6.08 -14.29 -2.97
C CYS A 57 5.45 -15.66 -3.20
N ILE A 58 4.14 -15.70 -3.34
CA ILE A 58 3.33 -16.91 -3.47
C ILE A 58 2.53 -16.80 -4.77
N SER A 59 2.27 -17.95 -5.42
CA SER A 59 1.39 -17.98 -6.58
C SER A 59 0.01 -17.37 -6.25
N PRO A 60 -0.58 -16.54 -7.13
CA PRO A 60 -1.86 -15.88 -6.89
C PRO A 60 -3.02 -16.80 -6.49
N ASN A 61 -2.94 -18.09 -6.85
CA ASN A 61 -3.96 -19.10 -6.55
C ASN A 61 -3.72 -19.85 -5.24
N ASN A 62 -2.66 -19.54 -4.51
CA ASN A 62 -2.30 -20.19 -3.26
C ASN A 62 -2.54 -19.28 -2.06
N ASP A 63 -2.92 -19.88 -0.94
CA ASP A 63 -3.11 -19.18 0.31
C ASP A 63 -1.82 -19.13 1.14
N ILE A 64 -1.63 -18.04 1.87
CA ILE A 64 -0.61 -17.92 2.92
C ILE A 64 -0.98 -18.88 4.06
N LYS A 65 -0.07 -19.77 4.40
CA LYS A 65 -0.24 -20.75 5.49
C LYS A 65 0.19 -20.16 6.83
N LYS A 66 -0.41 -20.66 7.93
CA LYS A 66 -0.03 -20.28 9.29
C LYS A 66 1.47 -20.44 9.55
N SER A 67 2.04 -21.59 9.18
CA SER A 67 3.48 -21.88 9.36
C SER A 67 4.41 -20.90 8.66
N GLU A 68 3.93 -20.18 7.64
CA GLU A 68 4.73 -19.20 6.89
C GLU A 68 4.81 -17.83 7.57
N ILE A 69 3.98 -17.61 8.60
CA ILE A 69 3.92 -16.33 9.33
C ILE A 69 4.21 -16.46 10.82
N ASP A 70 4.30 -17.68 11.37
CA ASP A 70 4.48 -17.90 12.82
C ASP A 70 5.76 -17.27 13.36
N SER A 71 6.90 -17.43 12.69
CA SER A 71 8.16 -16.79 13.07
C SER A 71 8.08 -15.27 13.03
N PHE A 72 7.47 -14.71 11.98
CA PHE A 72 7.24 -13.27 11.87
C PHE A 72 6.40 -12.72 13.03
N LEU A 73 5.30 -13.40 13.36
CA LEU A 73 4.43 -12.97 14.46
C LEU A 73 5.13 -13.05 15.82
N SER A 74 5.96 -14.08 16.01
CA SER A 74 6.77 -14.25 17.23
C SER A 74 7.80 -13.13 17.36
N GLU A 75 8.66 -12.96 16.36
CA GLU A 75 9.78 -12.02 16.42
C GLU A 75 9.35 -10.54 16.40
N SER A 76 8.29 -10.23 15.66
CA SER A 76 7.73 -8.89 15.64
C SER A 76 6.87 -8.53 16.86
N SER A 77 6.76 -9.46 17.83
CA SER A 77 6.16 -9.17 19.16
C SER A 77 7.05 -8.29 20.03
N ASP A 78 8.35 -8.20 19.74
CA ASP A 78 9.29 -7.36 20.46
C ASP A 78 8.76 -5.92 20.63
N SER A 79 9.04 -5.34 21.81
CA SER A 79 8.58 -3.99 22.16
C SER A 79 9.16 -2.88 21.28
N LYS A 80 10.26 -3.15 20.56
CA LYS A 80 10.88 -2.23 19.59
C LYS A 80 10.07 -2.09 18.30
N ILE A 81 9.10 -2.98 18.08
CA ILE A 81 8.23 -2.97 16.90
C ILE A 81 6.86 -2.46 17.30
N ASP A 82 6.40 -1.39 16.68
CA ASP A 82 5.10 -0.78 16.94
C ASP A 82 3.99 -1.30 16.05
N GLY A 83 4.33 -1.71 14.82
CA GLY A 83 3.37 -2.18 13.83
C GLY A 83 3.90 -3.32 12.99
N ARG A 84 2.98 -4.03 12.33
CA ARG A 84 3.27 -5.21 11.51
C ARG A 84 2.63 -5.08 10.14
N LEU A 85 3.39 -5.38 9.08
CA LEU A 85 2.90 -5.42 7.71
C LEU A 85 3.20 -6.80 7.11
N LEU A 86 2.16 -7.53 6.73
CA LEU A 86 2.26 -8.71 5.89
C LEU A 86 1.95 -8.30 4.45
N ILE A 87 2.93 -8.41 3.56
CA ILE A 87 2.79 -8.02 2.15
C ILE A 87 2.99 -9.24 1.25
N ALA A 88 2.06 -9.52 0.34
CA ALA A 88 2.07 -10.76 -0.43
C ALA A 88 1.59 -10.59 -1.88
N SER A 89 2.11 -11.47 -2.76
CA SER A 89 1.72 -11.59 -4.17
C SER A 89 0.47 -12.47 -4.39
N THR A 90 -0.31 -12.73 -3.35
CA THR A 90 -1.60 -13.44 -3.39
C THR A 90 -2.64 -12.68 -2.57
N ASP A 91 -3.93 -12.90 -2.85
CA ASP A 91 -5.05 -12.41 -2.02
C ASP A 91 -5.49 -13.47 -1.00
N GLY A 92 -5.00 -14.70 -1.13
CA GLY A 92 -5.39 -15.83 -0.30
C GLY A 92 -4.67 -15.83 1.06
N ILE A 93 -5.45 -15.83 2.15
CA ILE A 93 -4.95 -16.11 3.50
C ILE A 93 -5.72 -17.31 4.04
N GLY A 94 -5.01 -18.41 4.33
CA GLY A 94 -5.60 -19.63 4.85
C GLY A 94 -6.31 -19.40 6.20
N LYS A 95 -7.38 -20.11 6.45
CA LYS A 95 -8.23 -19.95 7.66
C LYS A 95 -7.42 -19.91 8.96
N ASN A 96 -6.44 -20.79 9.12
CA ASN A 96 -5.61 -20.86 10.33
C ASN A 96 -4.68 -19.64 10.45
N ALA A 97 -4.14 -19.16 9.32
CA ALA A 97 -3.34 -17.93 9.29
C ALA A 97 -4.19 -16.72 9.67
N GLN A 98 -5.38 -16.58 9.07
CA GLN A 98 -6.30 -15.50 9.39
C GLN A 98 -6.73 -15.47 10.86
N GLN A 99 -7.00 -16.66 11.44
CA GLN A 99 -7.34 -16.74 12.87
C GLN A 99 -6.21 -16.28 13.77
N VAL A 100 -4.97 -16.63 13.44
CA VAL A 100 -3.81 -16.21 14.24
C VAL A 100 -3.55 -14.73 14.09
N ILE A 101 -3.67 -14.17 12.88
CA ILE A 101 -3.56 -12.73 12.61
C ILE A 101 -4.60 -11.95 13.44
N ASN A 102 -5.84 -12.39 13.43
CA ASN A 102 -6.94 -11.71 14.13
C ASN A 102 -6.83 -11.75 15.67
N ARG A 103 -6.06 -12.70 16.21
CA ARG A 103 -5.85 -12.85 17.67
C ARG A 103 -4.65 -12.06 18.20
N GLN A 104 -3.88 -11.41 17.32
CA GLN A 104 -2.71 -10.66 17.76
C GLN A 104 -3.13 -9.37 18.48
N GLU A 105 -2.55 -9.10 19.64
CA GLU A 105 -2.70 -7.81 20.33
C GLU A 105 -2.15 -6.66 19.48
N LYS A 106 -0.94 -6.85 18.93
CA LYS A 106 -0.33 -5.93 17.97
C LYS A 106 -0.89 -6.23 16.58
N GLN A 107 -1.69 -5.31 16.05
CA GLN A 107 -2.37 -5.47 14.77
C GLN A 107 -1.40 -5.78 13.63
N VAL A 108 -1.81 -6.70 12.75
CA VAL A 108 -1.14 -7.02 11.49
C VAL A 108 -1.93 -6.40 10.34
N VAL A 109 -1.31 -5.48 9.64
CA VAL A 109 -1.86 -4.93 8.40
C VAL A 109 -1.48 -5.88 7.26
N CYS A 110 -2.45 -6.31 6.46
CA CYS A 110 -2.21 -7.13 5.30
C CYS A 110 -2.30 -6.27 4.03
N PHE A 111 -1.27 -6.33 3.20
CA PHE A 111 -1.22 -5.71 1.87
C PHE A 111 -1.04 -6.82 0.83
N LEU A 112 -2.09 -7.10 0.08
CA LEU A 112 -2.20 -8.28 -0.76
C LEU A 112 -2.17 -7.92 -2.26
N LEU A 113 -2.29 -8.91 -3.14
CA LEU A 113 -2.14 -8.75 -4.59
C LEU A 113 -3.09 -7.70 -5.18
N GLU A 114 -4.36 -7.68 -4.76
CA GLU A 114 -5.33 -6.73 -5.30
C GLU A 114 -4.94 -5.27 -4.98
N GLN A 115 -4.35 -5.02 -3.83
CA GLN A 115 -3.88 -3.69 -3.45
C GLN A 115 -2.69 -3.23 -4.32
N PHE A 116 -1.81 -4.15 -4.75
CA PHE A 116 -0.80 -3.83 -5.76
C PHE A 116 -1.42 -3.43 -7.10
N ARG A 117 -2.47 -4.14 -7.55
CA ARG A 117 -3.18 -3.81 -8.80
C ARG A 117 -3.84 -2.45 -8.77
N GLN A 118 -4.33 -2.04 -7.60
CA GLN A 118 -4.96 -0.74 -7.36
C GLN A 118 -3.95 0.40 -7.16
N SER A 119 -2.68 0.08 -6.95
CA SER A 119 -1.63 1.06 -6.75
C SER A 119 -1.49 2.03 -7.93
N GLU A 120 -1.10 3.27 -7.63
CA GLU A 120 -0.87 4.34 -8.61
C GLU A 120 0.53 4.27 -9.26
N ILE A 121 1.22 3.14 -9.14
CA ILE A 121 2.55 2.94 -9.73
C ILE A 121 2.44 2.17 -11.04
N GLU A 122 3.25 2.53 -12.01
CA GLU A 122 3.60 1.69 -13.16
C GLU A 122 4.73 0.76 -12.72
N PHE A 123 4.42 -0.54 -12.63
CA PHE A 123 5.41 -1.53 -12.25
C PHE A 123 6.42 -1.72 -13.38
N PRO A 124 7.72 -1.79 -13.08
CA PRO A 124 8.75 -2.08 -14.07
C PRO A 124 8.61 -3.51 -14.59
N SER A 125 9.04 -3.73 -15.83
CA SER A 125 8.96 -5.03 -16.50
C SER A 125 9.94 -6.06 -15.92
N SER A 126 11.00 -5.61 -15.26
CA SER A 126 12.03 -6.46 -14.65
C SER A 126 12.50 -5.92 -13.30
N MET A 127 13.15 -6.77 -12.50
CA MET A 127 13.77 -6.37 -11.24
C MET A 127 14.97 -5.44 -11.42
N GLU A 128 15.58 -5.45 -12.58
CA GLU A 128 16.72 -4.60 -12.92
C GLU A 128 16.26 -3.15 -13.18
N ASP A 129 15.02 -3.01 -13.63
CA ASP A 129 14.40 -1.72 -13.95
C ASP A 129 13.69 -1.06 -12.75
N LEU A 130 13.84 -1.58 -11.52
CA LEU A 130 13.18 -1.02 -10.33
C LEU A 130 13.44 0.49 -10.16
N ASN A 131 14.62 0.98 -10.54
CA ASN A 131 14.97 2.39 -10.46
C ASN A 131 14.23 3.26 -11.50
N GLN A 132 13.56 2.65 -12.48
CA GLN A 132 12.82 3.34 -13.54
C GLN A 132 11.31 3.41 -13.27
N GLY A 133 10.84 2.85 -12.15
CA GLY A 133 9.42 2.86 -11.78
C GLY A 133 8.87 4.28 -11.75
N LYS A 134 7.77 4.51 -12.48
CA LYS A 134 7.11 5.80 -12.61
C LYS A 134 5.75 5.77 -11.92
N ARG A 135 5.33 6.90 -11.39
CA ARG A 135 3.93 7.07 -11.00
C ARG A 135 3.05 7.09 -12.25
N LYS A 136 1.91 6.40 -12.21
CA LYS A 136 0.89 6.53 -13.25
C LYS A 136 0.53 8.01 -13.40
N GLU A 137 0.38 8.47 -14.63
CA GLU A 137 -0.10 9.83 -14.87
C GLU A 137 -1.46 10.00 -14.20
N LYS A 138 -1.59 11.09 -13.45
CA LYS A 138 -2.89 11.45 -12.87
C LYS A 138 -3.91 11.59 -13.98
N LYS A 139 -5.08 10.97 -13.81
CA LYS A 139 -6.17 11.13 -14.74
C LYS A 139 -6.49 12.61 -14.88
N LYS A 140 -6.49 13.09 -16.12
CA LYS A 140 -6.89 14.46 -16.47
C LYS A 140 -8.39 14.47 -16.75
N PRO A 141 -9.10 15.54 -16.38
CA PRO A 141 -10.51 15.66 -16.71
C PRO A 141 -10.70 15.72 -18.22
N ARG A 142 -11.72 15.02 -18.70
CA ARG A 142 -12.14 15.08 -20.11
C ARG A 142 -12.87 16.41 -20.40
N PRO A 143 -13.01 16.85 -21.65
CA PRO A 143 -13.63 18.14 -21.98
C PRO A 143 -14.97 18.40 -21.31
N HIS A 144 -15.89 17.44 -21.32
CA HIS A 144 -17.19 17.56 -20.66
C HIS A 144 -17.10 17.63 -19.12
N GLN A 145 -16.04 17.08 -18.54
CA GLN A 145 -15.78 17.16 -17.08
C GLN A 145 -15.19 18.53 -16.74
N ILE A 146 -14.33 19.08 -17.59
CA ILE A 146 -13.78 20.44 -17.43
C ILE A 146 -14.94 21.44 -17.44
N GLU A 147 -15.84 21.35 -18.44
CA GLU A 147 -17.03 22.20 -18.52
C GLU A 147 -17.91 22.11 -17.26
N ALA A 148 -18.12 20.89 -16.74
CA ALA A 148 -18.88 20.69 -15.52
C ALA A 148 -18.20 21.31 -14.29
N ILE A 149 -16.86 21.18 -14.16
CA ILE A 149 -16.07 21.76 -13.08
C ILE A 149 -16.17 23.30 -13.11
N GLU A 150 -15.99 23.90 -14.29
CA GLU A 150 -16.08 25.35 -14.49
C GLU A 150 -17.46 25.88 -14.10
N LYS A 151 -18.54 25.28 -14.63
CA LYS A 151 -19.93 25.69 -14.34
C LYS A 151 -20.26 25.55 -12.84
N VAL A 152 -19.80 24.51 -12.17
CA VAL A 152 -19.99 24.38 -10.72
C VAL A 152 -19.21 25.45 -9.99
N SER A 153 -17.94 25.66 -10.35
CA SER A 153 -17.07 26.66 -9.70
C SER A 153 -17.61 28.10 -9.85
N GLU A 154 -18.30 28.40 -10.96
CA GLU A 154 -19.00 29.67 -11.14
C GLU A 154 -20.32 29.73 -10.35
N GLY A 155 -21.09 28.66 -10.40
CA GLY A 155 -22.42 28.61 -9.75
C GLY A 155 -22.35 28.78 -8.24
N ILE A 156 -21.37 28.18 -7.56
CA ILE A 156 -21.20 28.29 -6.10
C ILE A 156 -20.76 29.67 -5.63
N LYS A 157 -20.33 30.57 -6.54
CA LYS A 157 -20.05 31.97 -6.19
C LYS A 157 -21.30 32.80 -5.99
N THR A 158 -22.43 32.34 -6.57
CA THR A 158 -23.68 33.09 -6.61
C THR A 158 -24.87 32.36 -5.96
N ALA A 159 -24.72 31.04 -5.66
CA ALA A 159 -25.76 30.21 -5.10
C ALA A 159 -25.20 29.23 -4.07
N ASP A 160 -25.93 29.01 -2.98
CA ASP A 160 -25.55 28.12 -1.88
C ASP A 160 -25.64 26.63 -2.25
N ARG A 161 -26.28 26.29 -3.35
CA ARG A 161 -26.49 24.92 -3.83
C ARG A 161 -26.81 24.86 -5.32
N GLY A 162 -26.50 23.74 -5.94
CA GLY A 162 -26.81 23.48 -7.35
C GLY A 162 -26.92 21.98 -7.62
N GLN A 163 -27.30 21.61 -8.84
CA GLN A 163 -27.31 20.24 -9.33
C GLN A 163 -26.38 20.09 -10.52
N VAL A 164 -25.61 18.98 -10.53
CA VAL A 164 -24.77 18.57 -11.67
C VAL A 164 -25.39 17.35 -12.30
N LEU A 165 -25.96 17.51 -13.49
CA LEU A 165 -26.56 16.43 -14.27
C LEU A 165 -25.53 15.88 -15.26
N MET A 166 -25.12 14.65 -15.09
CA MET A 166 -24.18 13.94 -15.97
C MET A 166 -24.73 12.55 -16.28
N ALA A 167 -24.56 12.08 -17.50
CA ALA A 167 -24.98 10.74 -17.94
C ALA A 167 -24.27 9.62 -17.16
N CYS A 168 -24.86 8.41 -17.12
CA CYS A 168 -24.21 7.25 -16.54
C CYS A 168 -22.88 6.95 -17.27
N GLY A 169 -21.85 6.52 -16.54
CA GLY A 169 -20.54 6.19 -17.13
C GLY A 169 -19.64 7.38 -17.46
N THR A 170 -20.08 8.62 -17.33
CA THR A 170 -19.27 9.81 -17.68
C THR A 170 -18.27 10.24 -16.59
N GLY A 171 -18.16 9.47 -15.50
CA GLY A 171 -17.18 9.72 -14.43
C GLY A 171 -17.60 10.77 -13.41
N LYS A 172 -18.88 10.83 -13.04
CA LYS A 172 -19.43 11.76 -12.03
C LYS A 172 -18.60 11.84 -10.76
N THR A 173 -18.28 10.70 -10.17
CA THR A 173 -17.46 10.59 -8.94
C THR A 173 -16.09 11.23 -9.10
N LEU A 174 -15.44 11.01 -10.24
CA LEU A 174 -14.12 11.58 -10.50
C LEU A 174 -14.22 13.10 -10.73
N THR A 175 -15.29 13.55 -11.42
CA THR A 175 -15.55 14.99 -11.62
C THR A 175 -15.78 15.69 -10.28
N SER A 176 -16.54 15.11 -9.36
CA SER A 176 -16.78 15.71 -8.05
C SER A 176 -15.52 15.83 -7.19
N LEU A 177 -14.54 14.94 -7.35
CA LEU A 177 -13.23 15.04 -6.69
C LEU A 177 -12.35 16.19 -7.23
N TRP A 178 -12.58 16.64 -8.45
CA TRP A 178 -11.84 17.76 -9.05
C TRP A 178 -12.49 19.13 -8.77
N ILE A 179 -13.73 19.13 -8.30
CA ILE A 179 -14.38 20.38 -7.85
C ILE A 179 -13.86 20.69 -6.44
N LYS A 180 -13.08 21.74 -6.32
CA LYS A 180 -12.48 22.20 -5.05
C LYS A 180 -13.07 23.55 -4.66
#